data_68d2a3acfde1ca4f09016ba55c19f0d7
#
_entry.id   68d2a3acfde1ca4f09016ba55c19f0d7
#
_cell.length_a   1.000
_cell.length_b   1.000
_cell.length_c   1.000
_cell.angle_alpha   90.00
_cell.angle_beta   90.00
_cell.angle_gamma   90.00
#
_symmetry.space_group_name_H-M   'P 1'
#
loop_
_entity.id
_entity.type
_entity.pdbx_description
1 polymer ?
#
loop_
_entity_poly.entity_id
_entity_poly.type
_entity_poly.pdbx_seq_one_letter_code
_entity_poly.pdbx_strand_id
1 'polypeptide(L)'
;MTGKLRSSAHKTWHTLSSIKTGVILLIVVVIISAAGTVILQRPVTDADEMQRAYSPQVLHILDGLGLTDIFHAWWFVTLLLMVSLSIVAASIQRFPNSWRYYSRPYKSPDETFRKALVPQAQIAIPDEDSGLAAAEHVFQRAGLKPERMVRESSFSVFGERNRISEMAVYIVHASLLLIFLGGIVDALYGWRGFVAIPSGEQSSQLELHNGSVRTLPFAIRCDATGQENYADGTPKKWWSRLAVVEDGRVVMRKEIVVNDPLLYHGVRFYQSSFGDSGKVDKIMFTVSPTNGPGETKEIALASNETLPLDADTTVRIAEFIPDYVVRDGQVYARSAQVGDPAVHLVVESKKSGKGVNVWLPPIPGFEQNASSPYKFQANDLQMVHFTGLQVSHEPGQWAVWAGVVLMALGLAVVFYLVHMRFWAVPVRDAQGRLVLWVGGTANKNKDVFEQRFRKLVEDLETEVKVHSKSCARAHATLLTGD
;
A
#
# COMPACT_ATOMS: atom_id res chain seq x y z
N MET A 1 15.18 47.24 0.18
CA MET A 1 14.53 45.98 -0.28
C MET A 1 14.61 44.84 0.74
N THR A 2 15.65 44.72 1.55
CA THR A 2 15.88 43.64 2.52
C THR A 2 14.87 43.57 3.66
N GLY A 3 14.32 44.69 4.16
CA GLY A 3 13.39 44.71 5.29
C GLY A 3 11.97 44.18 4.93
N LYS A 4 11.45 44.47 3.73
CA LYS A 4 10.14 43.97 3.28
C LYS A 4 10.19 42.46 2.99
N LEU A 5 11.30 41.94 2.44
CA LEU A 5 11.50 40.51 2.21
C LEU A 5 11.57 39.71 3.53
N ARG A 6 12.26 40.24 4.54
CA ARG A 6 12.32 39.62 5.88
C ARG A 6 10.95 39.60 6.58
N SER A 7 10.19 40.66 6.46
CA SER A 7 8.82 40.74 7.02
C SER A 7 7.86 39.77 6.31
N SER A 8 7.95 39.63 4.99
CA SER A 8 7.12 38.69 4.23
C SER A 8 7.48 37.24 4.58
N ALA A 9 8.75 36.89 4.59
CA ALA A 9 9.22 35.56 4.96
C ALA A 9 8.79 35.14 6.37
N HIS A 10 8.83 36.08 7.33
CA HIS A 10 8.37 35.83 8.70
C HIS A 10 6.86 35.59 8.78
N LYS A 11 6.06 36.33 8.02
CA LYS A 11 4.61 36.10 7.94
C LYS A 11 4.28 34.74 7.32
N THR A 12 4.92 34.39 6.20
CA THR A 12 4.74 33.09 5.54
C THR A 12 5.11 31.94 6.48
N TRP A 13 6.26 32.03 7.18
CA TRP A 13 6.66 31.05 8.18
C TRP A 13 5.63 30.87 9.28
N HIS A 14 5.14 31.99 9.84
CA HIS A 14 4.15 31.96 10.91
C HIS A 14 2.81 31.36 10.45
N THR A 15 2.40 31.60 9.19
CA THR A 15 1.21 31.00 8.61
C THR A 15 1.40 29.49 8.42
N LEU A 16 2.52 29.06 7.83
CA LEU A 16 2.82 27.64 7.61
C LEU A 16 2.96 26.85 8.92
N SER A 17 3.56 27.44 9.95
CA SER A 17 3.73 26.79 11.27
C SER A 17 2.46 26.78 12.13
N SER A 18 1.38 27.41 11.66
CA SER A 18 0.08 27.45 12.35
C SER A 18 -0.62 26.10 12.32
N ILE A 19 -1.11 25.64 13.49
CA ILE A 19 -1.93 24.41 13.57
C ILE A 19 -3.17 24.52 12.67
N LYS A 20 -3.81 25.69 12.63
CA LYS A 20 -5.01 25.91 11.81
C LYS A 20 -4.72 25.66 10.32
N THR A 21 -3.62 26.20 9.81
CA THR A 21 -3.20 26.03 8.43
C THR A 21 -2.93 24.55 8.12
N GLY A 22 -2.17 23.85 8.97
CA GLY A 22 -1.87 22.42 8.79
C GLY A 22 -3.13 21.56 8.78
N VAL A 23 -4.08 21.81 9.69
CA VAL A 23 -5.35 21.08 9.78
C VAL A 23 -6.23 21.35 8.55
N ILE A 24 -6.34 22.59 8.09
CA ILE A 24 -7.13 22.95 6.90
C ILE A 24 -6.53 22.24 5.67
N LEU A 25 -5.21 22.32 5.46
CA LEU A 25 -4.54 21.66 4.34
C LEU A 25 -4.75 20.14 4.38
N LEU A 26 -4.66 19.52 5.56
CA LEU A 26 -4.89 18.09 5.70
C LEU A 26 -6.35 17.71 5.38
N ILE A 27 -7.32 18.49 5.82
CA ILE A 27 -8.74 18.27 5.49
C ILE A 27 -8.95 18.35 3.97
N VAL A 28 -8.32 19.32 3.30
CA VAL A 28 -8.38 19.45 1.84
C VAL A 28 -7.81 18.21 1.15
N VAL A 29 -6.64 17.71 1.60
CA VAL A 29 -6.06 16.45 1.08
C VAL A 29 -7.04 15.30 1.24
N VAL A 30 -7.65 15.14 2.42
CA VAL A 30 -8.62 14.05 2.68
C VAL A 30 -9.84 14.16 1.76
N ILE A 31 -10.41 15.34 1.59
CA ILE A 31 -11.58 15.55 0.71
C ILE A 31 -11.23 15.21 -0.75
N ILE A 32 -10.09 15.69 -1.24
CA ILE A 32 -9.64 15.42 -2.60
C ILE A 32 -9.33 13.93 -2.79
N SER A 33 -8.66 13.31 -1.83
CA SER A 33 -8.39 11.87 -1.90
C SER A 33 -9.67 11.04 -1.89
N ALA A 34 -10.68 11.43 -1.11
CA ALA A 34 -12.01 10.81 -1.12
C ALA A 34 -12.69 10.99 -2.49
N ALA A 35 -12.62 12.17 -3.11
CA ALA A 35 -13.11 12.39 -4.47
C ALA A 35 -12.39 11.47 -5.48
N GLY A 36 -11.08 11.26 -5.32
CA GLY A 36 -10.28 10.33 -6.13
C GLY A 36 -10.67 8.87 -6.01
N THR A 37 -11.33 8.47 -4.93
CA THR A 37 -11.86 7.09 -4.80
C THR A 37 -13.25 6.92 -5.44
N VAL A 38 -13.99 8.01 -5.63
CA VAL A 38 -15.33 8.00 -6.25
C VAL A 38 -15.25 8.15 -7.77
N ILE A 39 -14.34 9.01 -8.26
CA ILE A 39 -14.10 9.21 -9.68
C ILE A 39 -13.23 8.06 -10.19
N LEU A 40 -13.65 7.42 -11.29
CA LEU A 40 -12.83 6.37 -11.93
C LEU A 40 -11.47 6.93 -12.32
N GLN A 41 -10.42 6.24 -11.88
CA GLN A 41 -9.04 6.67 -12.12
C GLN A 41 -8.44 5.89 -13.28
N ARG A 42 -7.94 6.58 -14.31
CA ARG A 42 -7.32 5.98 -15.50
C ARG A 42 -6.25 4.93 -15.20
N PRO A 43 -5.35 5.12 -14.20
CA PRO A 43 -4.31 4.14 -13.91
C PRO A 43 -4.79 2.76 -13.44
N VAL A 44 -6.10 2.61 -13.13
CA VAL A 44 -6.68 1.38 -12.59
C VAL A 44 -8.00 0.98 -13.24
N THR A 45 -8.45 1.72 -14.27
CA THR A 45 -9.74 1.50 -14.95
C THR A 45 -9.52 1.35 -16.45
N ASP A 46 -10.16 0.37 -17.06
CA ASP A 46 -10.07 0.12 -18.50
C ASP A 46 -10.73 1.26 -19.30
N ALA A 47 -10.21 1.51 -20.51
CA ALA A 47 -10.71 2.57 -21.37
C ALA A 47 -12.20 2.41 -21.73
N ASP A 48 -12.66 1.19 -21.94
CA ASP A 48 -14.06 0.88 -22.26
C ASP A 48 -14.99 1.14 -21.07
N GLU A 49 -14.53 0.87 -19.84
CA GLU A 49 -15.27 1.16 -18.62
C GLU A 49 -15.40 2.65 -18.40
N MET A 50 -14.32 3.40 -18.62
CA MET A 50 -14.33 4.87 -18.57
C MET A 50 -15.34 5.47 -19.55
N GLN A 51 -15.39 4.97 -20.80
CA GLN A 51 -16.32 5.45 -21.82
C GLN A 51 -17.79 5.05 -21.54
N ARG A 52 -18.03 3.92 -20.86
CA ARG A 52 -19.38 3.54 -20.41
C ARG A 52 -19.85 4.40 -19.24
N ALA A 53 -18.95 4.78 -18.34
CA ALA A 53 -19.28 5.55 -17.13
C ALA A 53 -19.47 7.03 -17.40
N TYR A 54 -18.72 7.60 -18.35
CA TYR A 54 -18.70 9.04 -18.61
C TYR A 54 -18.93 9.34 -20.09
N SER A 55 -19.75 10.39 -20.38
CA SER A 55 -19.84 10.90 -21.73
C SER A 55 -18.51 11.53 -22.19
N PRO A 56 -18.21 11.57 -23.50
CA PRO A 56 -16.95 12.13 -24.01
C PRO A 56 -16.68 13.57 -23.53
N GLN A 57 -17.74 14.37 -23.38
CA GLN A 57 -17.64 15.77 -22.91
C GLN A 57 -17.24 15.84 -21.43
N VAL A 58 -17.87 14.99 -20.56
CA VAL A 58 -17.53 14.91 -19.15
C VAL A 58 -16.10 14.40 -18.98
N LEU A 59 -15.73 13.35 -19.72
CA LEU A 59 -14.38 12.79 -19.67
C LEU A 59 -13.31 13.83 -20.04
N HIS A 60 -13.57 14.63 -21.09
CA HIS A 60 -12.65 15.71 -21.48
C HIS A 60 -12.46 16.78 -20.38
N ILE A 61 -13.54 17.12 -19.64
CA ILE A 61 -13.45 18.06 -18.51
C ILE A 61 -12.68 17.44 -17.34
N LEU A 62 -12.98 16.19 -16.99
CA LEU A 62 -12.30 15.48 -15.89
C LEU A 62 -10.80 15.33 -16.18
N ASP A 63 -10.44 14.98 -17.43
CA ASP A 63 -9.04 14.88 -17.86
C ASP A 63 -8.33 16.24 -17.82
N GLY A 64 -8.98 17.29 -18.34
CA GLY A 64 -8.42 18.63 -18.33
C GLY A 64 -8.14 19.19 -16.93
N LEU A 65 -8.93 18.77 -15.95
CA LEU A 65 -8.72 19.10 -14.52
C LEU A 65 -7.78 18.13 -13.79
N GLY A 66 -7.37 17.03 -14.44
CA GLY A 66 -6.56 15.97 -13.83
C GLY A 66 -7.32 15.15 -12.79
N LEU A 67 -8.66 15.11 -12.87
CA LEU A 67 -9.52 14.39 -11.92
C LEU A 67 -9.61 12.88 -12.21
N THR A 68 -9.22 12.46 -13.40
CA THR A 68 -9.09 11.04 -13.77
C THR A 68 -7.75 10.42 -13.38
N ASP A 69 -6.80 11.24 -12.93
CA ASP A 69 -5.51 10.81 -12.37
C ASP A 69 -5.06 11.77 -11.26
N ILE A 70 -5.88 11.88 -10.22
CA ILE A 70 -5.74 12.87 -9.15
C ILE A 70 -4.38 12.73 -8.47
N PHE A 71 -3.95 11.49 -8.19
CA PHE A 71 -2.76 11.23 -7.39
C PHE A 71 -1.43 11.59 -8.09
N HIS A 72 -1.44 11.71 -9.44
CA HIS A 72 -0.31 12.20 -10.24
C HIS A 72 -0.49 13.66 -10.71
N ALA A 73 -1.63 14.28 -10.43
CA ALA A 73 -1.89 15.66 -10.82
C ALA A 73 -0.92 16.62 -10.11
N TRP A 74 -0.31 17.54 -10.86
CA TRP A 74 0.69 18.49 -10.36
C TRP A 74 0.20 19.32 -9.16
N TRP A 75 -1.08 19.70 -9.15
CA TRP A 75 -1.70 20.47 -8.08
C TRP A 75 -1.88 19.62 -6.79
N PHE A 76 -2.15 18.31 -6.91
CA PHE A 76 -2.22 17.41 -5.77
C PHE A 76 -0.84 17.18 -5.15
N VAL A 77 0.19 16.94 -5.97
CA VAL A 77 1.59 16.84 -5.51
C VAL A 77 2.03 18.14 -4.81
N THR A 78 1.66 19.29 -5.37
CA THR A 78 1.92 20.61 -4.74
C THR A 78 1.22 20.73 -3.39
N LEU A 79 -0.03 20.27 -3.29
CA LEU A 79 -0.77 20.26 -2.03
C LEU A 79 -0.09 19.37 -0.97
N LEU A 80 0.37 18.16 -1.34
CA LEU A 80 1.15 17.29 -0.45
C LEU A 80 2.44 17.95 0.02
N LEU A 81 3.16 18.65 -0.86
CA LEU A 81 4.34 19.43 -0.51
C LEU A 81 4.01 20.55 0.48
N MET A 82 2.90 21.27 0.28
CA MET A 82 2.47 22.33 1.19
C MET A 82 2.13 21.78 2.58
N VAL A 83 1.41 20.65 2.67
CA VAL A 83 1.13 19.97 3.94
C VAL A 83 2.43 19.53 4.61
N SER A 84 3.35 18.93 3.86
CA SER A 84 4.65 18.49 4.37
C SER A 84 5.45 19.65 4.95
N LEU A 85 5.53 20.77 4.23
CA LEU A 85 6.19 21.99 4.70
C LEU A 85 5.53 22.57 5.97
N SER A 86 4.18 22.53 6.03
CA SER A 86 3.45 22.96 7.22
C SER A 86 3.76 22.08 8.44
N ILE A 87 3.80 20.75 8.29
CA ILE A 87 4.16 19.82 9.36
C ILE A 87 5.60 20.06 9.84
N VAL A 88 6.54 20.22 8.92
CA VAL A 88 7.95 20.51 9.23
C VAL A 88 8.07 21.83 9.99
N ALA A 89 7.46 22.91 9.47
CA ALA A 89 7.50 24.23 10.11
C ALA A 89 6.89 24.22 11.52
N ALA A 90 5.73 23.56 11.68
CA ALA A 90 5.08 23.40 12.98
C ALA A 90 5.93 22.56 13.95
N SER A 91 6.57 21.51 13.46
CA SER A 91 7.45 20.65 14.26
C SER A 91 8.70 21.40 14.72
N ILE A 92 9.40 22.08 13.81
CA ILE A 92 10.59 22.88 14.14
C ILE A 92 10.26 23.95 15.20
N GLN A 93 9.12 24.62 15.07
CA GLN A 93 8.75 25.70 16.01
C GLN A 93 8.43 25.17 17.42
N ARG A 94 7.87 23.98 17.55
CA ARG A 94 7.41 23.42 18.83
C ARG A 94 8.40 22.45 19.47
N PHE A 95 9.22 21.78 18.68
CA PHE A 95 10.16 20.76 19.14
C PHE A 95 11.08 21.23 20.26
N PRO A 96 11.68 22.44 20.24
CA PRO A 96 12.58 22.90 21.31
C PRO A 96 11.89 22.94 22.69
N ASN A 97 10.62 23.35 22.75
CA ASN A 97 9.86 23.37 24.00
C ASN A 97 9.53 21.92 24.46
N SER A 98 9.06 21.06 23.57
CA SER A 98 8.76 19.66 23.89
C SER A 98 10.03 18.92 24.30
N TRP A 99 11.15 19.16 23.62
CA TRP A 99 12.43 18.57 23.95
C TRP A 99 12.94 19.02 25.34
N ARG A 100 12.82 20.31 25.64
CA ARG A 100 13.18 20.83 26.98
C ARG A 100 12.31 20.17 28.06
N TYR A 101 11.03 20.02 27.80
CA TYR A 101 10.09 19.41 28.74
C TYR A 101 10.38 17.88 28.90
N TYR A 102 10.81 17.22 27.83
CA TYR A 102 11.24 15.83 27.86
C TYR A 102 12.62 15.65 28.51
N SER A 103 13.62 16.47 28.17
CA SER A 103 15.01 16.30 28.63
C SER A 103 15.26 16.83 30.02
N ARG A 104 14.56 17.90 30.40
CA ARG A 104 14.75 18.62 31.69
C ARG A 104 13.42 18.79 32.40
N PRO A 105 12.84 17.74 32.97
CA PRO A 105 11.59 17.84 33.72
C PRO A 105 11.80 18.70 34.98
N TYR A 106 10.76 19.43 35.34
CA TYR A 106 10.78 20.24 36.56
C TYR A 106 10.58 19.31 37.76
N LYS A 107 11.68 19.03 38.50
CA LYS A 107 11.71 18.00 39.55
C LYS A 107 11.54 18.54 40.95
N SER A 108 11.88 19.82 41.19
CA SER A 108 11.82 20.47 42.52
C SER A 108 10.84 21.64 42.47
N PRO A 109 9.57 21.43 42.91
CA PRO A 109 8.52 22.44 42.80
C PRO A 109 8.68 23.50 43.86
N ASP A 110 8.70 24.77 43.44
CA ASP A 110 8.66 25.93 44.35
C ASP A 110 7.26 26.17 44.93
N GLU A 111 7.14 27.12 45.82
CA GLU A 111 5.87 27.43 46.49
C GLU A 111 4.80 27.92 45.51
N THR A 112 5.19 28.73 44.53
CA THR A 112 4.26 29.24 43.49
C THR A 112 3.70 28.11 42.66
N PHE A 113 4.54 27.19 42.25
CA PHE A 113 4.11 25.98 41.51
C PHE A 113 3.18 25.09 42.32
N ARG A 114 3.52 24.86 43.61
CA ARG A 114 2.68 24.04 44.50
C ARG A 114 1.30 24.64 44.71
N LYS A 115 1.19 25.96 44.89
CA LYS A 115 -0.11 26.64 45.02
C LYS A 115 -0.98 26.59 43.77
N ALA A 116 -0.36 26.57 42.60
CA ALA A 116 -1.05 26.57 41.33
C ALA A 116 -1.44 25.15 40.83
N LEU A 117 -0.79 24.10 41.35
CA LEU A 117 -0.97 22.72 40.84
C LEU A 117 -2.28 22.12 41.39
N VAL A 118 -3.05 21.49 40.47
CA VAL A 118 -4.26 20.74 40.78
C VAL A 118 -4.24 19.42 39.96
N PRO A 119 -4.49 18.24 40.56
CA PRO A 119 -4.84 17.99 41.98
C PRO A 119 -3.61 18.03 42.91
N GLN A 120 -3.89 18.33 44.20
CA GLN A 120 -2.91 18.29 45.28
C GLN A 120 -3.54 17.79 46.59
N ALA A 121 -2.72 17.30 47.52
CA ALA A 121 -3.13 16.83 48.83
C ALA A 121 -2.02 17.13 49.87
N GLN A 122 -2.38 17.11 51.14
CA GLN A 122 -1.45 17.26 52.28
C GLN A 122 -1.68 16.12 53.25
N ILE A 123 -0.62 15.43 53.63
CA ILE A 123 -0.64 14.26 54.54
C ILE A 123 0.24 14.58 55.72
N ALA A 124 -0.27 14.48 56.93
CA ALA A 124 0.53 14.69 58.14
C ALA A 124 1.64 13.62 58.24
N ILE A 125 2.88 14.07 58.47
CA ILE A 125 4.06 13.19 58.61
C ILE A 125 4.78 13.44 59.92
N PRO A 126 5.38 12.39 60.53
CA PRO A 126 6.11 12.54 61.79
C PRO A 126 7.44 13.30 61.63
N ASP A 127 8.15 13.03 60.56
CA ASP A 127 9.42 13.63 60.17
C ASP A 127 9.59 13.64 58.66
N GLU A 128 10.54 14.41 58.12
CA GLU A 128 10.76 14.58 56.67
C GLU A 128 11.21 13.28 56.00
N ASP A 129 12.14 12.52 56.61
CA ASP A 129 12.72 11.34 56.02
C ASP A 129 11.70 10.20 55.90
N SER A 130 10.86 10.00 56.93
CA SER A 130 9.74 9.01 56.87
C SER A 130 8.75 9.36 55.78
N GLY A 131 8.42 10.65 55.61
CA GLY A 131 7.53 11.10 54.56
C GLY A 131 8.09 10.90 53.17
N LEU A 132 9.37 11.19 52.95
CA LEU A 132 10.05 10.98 51.67
C LEU A 132 10.23 9.48 51.33
N ALA A 133 10.60 8.67 52.33
CA ALA A 133 10.71 7.20 52.13
C ALA A 133 9.37 6.56 51.76
N ALA A 134 8.27 6.96 52.40
CA ALA A 134 6.93 6.53 52.06
C ALA A 134 6.57 6.94 50.61
N ALA A 135 6.92 8.16 50.20
CA ALA A 135 6.68 8.65 48.84
C ALA A 135 7.46 7.84 47.80
N GLU A 136 8.76 7.58 48.06
CA GLU A 136 9.58 6.74 47.17
C GLU A 136 8.99 5.36 46.99
N HIS A 137 8.60 4.68 48.06
CA HIS A 137 8.04 3.35 48.05
C HIS A 137 6.68 3.29 47.31
N VAL A 138 5.77 4.20 47.59
CA VAL A 138 4.47 4.27 46.95
C VAL A 138 4.60 4.63 45.46
N PHE A 139 5.46 5.60 45.10
CA PHE A 139 5.71 5.94 43.70
C PHE A 139 6.26 4.76 42.92
N GLN A 140 7.19 4.00 43.50
CA GLN A 140 7.74 2.79 42.89
C GLN A 140 6.64 1.71 42.65
N ARG A 141 5.79 1.47 43.68
CA ARG A 141 4.66 0.52 43.56
C ARG A 141 3.63 0.97 42.51
N ALA A 142 3.44 2.29 42.34
CA ALA A 142 2.59 2.85 41.29
C ALA A 142 3.20 2.80 39.90
N GLY A 143 4.40 2.20 39.73
CA GLY A 143 5.11 2.10 38.45
C GLY A 143 5.71 3.41 37.95
N LEU A 144 5.91 4.38 38.87
CA LEU A 144 6.67 5.59 38.61
C LEU A 144 8.16 5.29 38.82
N LYS A 145 9.03 6.16 38.30
CA LYS A 145 10.47 6.11 38.57
C LYS A 145 10.78 7.21 39.57
N PRO A 146 10.85 6.91 40.89
CA PRO A 146 11.11 7.94 41.92
C PRO A 146 12.57 8.38 41.87
N GLU A 147 12.77 9.69 41.99
CA GLU A 147 14.08 10.33 42.13
C GLU A 147 14.01 11.29 43.33
N ARG A 148 14.92 11.13 44.32
CA ARG A 148 15.06 12.05 45.42
C ARG A 148 15.89 13.27 45.03
N MET A 149 15.34 14.43 45.18
CA MET A 149 15.97 15.71 44.83
C MET A 149 16.35 16.46 46.10
N VAL A 150 17.55 17.00 46.10
CA VAL A 150 18.04 17.89 47.14
C VAL A 150 18.30 19.26 46.51
N ARG A 151 17.67 20.30 47.03
CA ARG A 151 17.86 21.67 46.57
C ARG A 151 17.98 22.60 47.79
N GLU A 152 19.18 23.19 47.96
CA GLU A 152 19.50 24.06 49.10
C GLU A 152 19.20 23.34 50.44
N SER A 153 18.10 23.67 51.09
CA SER A 153 17.66 23.03 52.36
C SER A 153 16.33 22.29 52.22
N SER A 154 15.86 22.04 51.01
CA SER A 154 14.59 21.35 50.78
C SER A 154 14.78 20.01 50.03
N PHE A 155 14.08 18.99 50.52
CA PHE A 155 14.04 17.66 49.89
C PHE A 155 12.73 17.48 49.14
N SER A 156 12.75 16.74 48.06
CA SER A 156 11.53 16.33 47.35
C SER A 156 11.73 14.99 46.68
N VAL A 157 10.63 14.26 46.48
CA VAL A 157 10.60 13.06 45.63
C VAL A 157 9.79 13.42 44.37
N PHE A 158 10.42 13.18 43.25
CA PHE A 158 9.80 13.30 41.94
C PHE A 158 9.63 11.93 41.33
N GLY A 159 8.45 11.62 40.77
CA GLY A 159 8.21 10.38 40.07
C GLY A 159 7.47 10.64 38.76
N GLU A 160 7.93 9.99 37.68
CA GLU A 160 7.26 10.10 36.38
C GLU A 160 7.13 8.75 35.68
N ARG A 161 6.17 8.68 34.75
CA ARG A 161 5.91 7.50 33.92
C ARG A 161 5.55 7.92 32.50
N ASN A 162 5.98 7.10 31.52
CA ASN A 162 5.64 7.27 30.10
C ASN A 162 6.08 8.60 29.48
N ARG A 163 7.26 9.09 29.85
CA ARG A 163 7.85 10.34 29.32
C ARG A 163 7.87 10.37 27.78
N ILE A 164 8.07 9.22 27.10
CA ILE A 164 8.10 9.10 25.64
C ILE A 164 6.81 9.61 24.96
N SER A 165 5.69 9.64 25.68
CA SER A 165 4.42 10.17 25.18
C SER A 165 4.49 11.64 24.75
N GLU A 166 5.44 12.43 25.28
CA GLU A 166 5.67 13.82 24.87
C GLU A 166 6.26 13.92 23.44
N MET A 167 6.97 12.87 23.00
CA MET A 167 7.58 12.80 21.68
C MET A 167 6.68 12.13 20.65
N ALA A 168 5.58 11.51 21.05
CA ALA A 168 4.70 10.73 20.18
C ALA A 168 4.14 11.52 19.01
N VAL A 169 3.83 12.80 19.17
CA VAL A 169 3.35 13.70 18.11
C VAL A 169 4.40 13.81 16.98
N TYR A 170 5.69 13.85 17.32
CA TYR A 170 6.77 13.94 16.33
C TYR A 170 6.97 12.62 15.58
N ILE A 171 6.70 11.48 16.24
CA ILE A 171 6.67 10.17 15.58
C ILE A 171 5.55 10.15 14.52
N VAL A 172 4.35 10.61 14.87
CA VAL A 172 3.20 10.70 13.94
C VAL A 172 3.50 11.70 12.81
N HIS A 173 4.10 12.86 13.10
CA HIS A 173 4.50 13.80 12.05
C HIS A 173 5.55 13.22 11.10
N ALA A 174 6.57 12.54 11.63
CA ALA A 174 7.58 11.88 10.82
C ALA A 174 6.98 10.78 9.93
N SER A 175 6.01 10.02 10.45
CA SER A 175 5.32 8.98 9.70
C SER A 175 4.49 9.56 8.54
N LEU A 176 3.76 10.66 8.77
CA LEU A 176 3.04 11.39 7.72
C LEU A 176 3.97 11.90 6.62
N LEU A 177 5.10 12.51 7.03
CA LEU A 177 6.10 12.99 6.08
C LEU A 177 6.68 11.85 5.23
N LEU A 178 6.90 10.68 5.83
CA LEU A 178 7.40 9.50 5.12
C LEU A 178 6.36 8.96 4.13
N ILE A 179 5.07 8.92 4.50
CA ILE A 179 3.97 8.54 3.61
C ILE A 179 3.87 9.53 2.44
N PHE A 180 3.87 10.84 2.71
CA PHE A 180 3.78 11.85 1.65
C PHE A 180 5.00 11.82 0.73
N LEU A 181 6.20 11.62 1.30
CA LEU A 181 7.41 11.45 0.50
C LEU A 181 7.29 10.25 -0.45
N GLY A 182 6.81 9.11 0.06
CA GLY A 182 6.55 7.94 -0.78
C GLY A 182 5.56 8.22 -1.89
N GLY A 183 4.43 8.87 -1.58
CA GLY A 183 3.44 9.26 -2.58
C GLY A 183 3.97 10.24 -3.62
N ILE A 184 4.78 11.22 -3.22
CA ILE A 184 5.43 12.16 -4.14
C ILE A 184 6.44 11.44 -5.05
N VAL A 185 7.22 10.52 -4.50
CA VAL A 185 8.18 9.71 -5.28
C VAL A 185 7.43 8.85 -6.30
N ASP A 186 6.32 8.22 -5.92
CA ASP A 186 5.49 7.44 -6.85
C ASP A 186 4.83 8.32 -7.91
N ALA A 187 4.34 9.51 -7.54
CA ALA A 187 3.76 10.44 -8.50
C ALA A 187 4.76 10.95 -9.55
N LEU A 188 6.04 11.07 -9.18
CA LEU A 188 7.09 11.59 -10.08
C LEU A 188 7.80 10.50 -10.88
N TYR A 189 8.01 9.32 -10.31
CA TYR A 189 8.84 8.26 -10.87
C TYR A 189 8.10 6.94 -11.09
N GLY A 190 6.93 6.79 -10.48
CA GLY A 190 6.05 5.64 -10.65
C GLY A 190 5.42 5.61 -12.04
N TRP A 191 5.03 4.43 -12.48
CA TRP A 191 4.28 4.22 -13.70
C TRP A 191 3.54 2.88 -13.66
N ARG A 192 2.45 2.81 -14.42
CA ARG A 192 1.64 1.60 -14.60
C ARG A 192 1.34 1.40 -16.07
N GLY A 193 1.21 0.16 -16.47
CA GLY A 193 0.89 -0.21 -17.82
C GLY A 193 0.34 -1.63 -17.91
N PHE A 194 0.08 -2.05 -19.12
CA PHE A 194 -0.49 -3.35 -19.43
C PHE A 194 0.29 -4.01 -20.57
N VAL A 195 0.39 -5.34 -20.54
CA VAL A 195 0.90 -6.14 -21.64
C VAL A 195 0.15 -7.47 -21.74
N ALA A 196 -0.31 -7.81 -22.93
CA ALA A 196 -0.86 -9.14 -23.25
C ALA A 196 0.21 -9.96 -23.95
N ILE A 197 0.52 -11.14 -23.41
CA ILE A 197 1.56 -12.01 -23.94
C ILE A 197 0.95 -13.39 -24.25
N PRO A 198 0.88 -13.78 -25.52
CA PRO A 198 0.49 -15.15 -25.91
C PRO A 198 1.43 -16.20 -25.31
N SER A 199 0.90 -17.38 -25.02
CA SER A 199 1.69 -18.51 -24.55
C SER A 199 2.79 -18.86 -25.57
N GLY A 200 4.01 -19.04 -25.09
CA GLY A 200 5.21 -19.27 -25.91
C GLY A 200 5.89 -18.00 -26.39
N GLU A 201 5.27 -16.81 -26.28
CA GLU A 201 5.82 -15.55 -26.76
C GLU A 201 6.42 -14.72 -25.61
N GLN A 202 7.19 -13.67 -25.97
CA GLN A 202 7.80 -12.74 -25.03
C GLN A 202 7.62 -11.30 -25.50
N SER A 203 7.56 -10.37 -24.53
CA SER A 203 7.54 -8.93 -24.80
C SER A 203 8.46 -8.20 -23.83
N SER A 204 9.17 -7.20 -24.34
CA SER A 204 9.85 -6.15 -23.53
C SER A 204 9.10 -4.84 -23.59
N GLN A 205 8.03 -4.75 -24.37
CA GLN A 205 7.22 -3.55 -24.52
C GLN A 205 5.90 -3.70 -23.77
N LEU A 206 5.47 -2.61 -23.15
CA LEU A 206 4.18 -2.52 -22.48
C LEU A 206 3.52 -1.19 -22.83
N GLU A 207 2.22 -1.16 -22.87
CA GLU A 207 1.42 0.04 -23.09
C GLU A 207 1.13 0.69 -21.74
N LEU A 208 1.51 1.96 -21.58
CA LEU A 208 1.14 2.76 -20.43
C LEU A 208 -0.31 3.25 -20.56
N HIS A 209 -0.95 3.56 -19.44
CA HIS A 209 -2.33 4.04 -19.42
C HIS A 209 -2.57 5.36 -20.19
N ASN A 210 -1.51 6.09 -20.52
CA ASN A 210 -1.58 7.27 -21.37
C ASN A 210 -1.43 6.95 -22.89
N GLY A 211 -1.44 5.66 -23.27
CA GLY A 211 -1.28 5.21 -24.64
C GLY A 211 0.16 5.20 -25.17
N SER A 212 1.14 5.62 -24.36
CA SER A 212 2.55 5.54 -24.77
C SER A 212 3.12 4.14 -24.53
N VAL A 213 4.09 3.74 -25.35
CA VAL A 213 4.79 2.46 -25.21
C VAL A 213 6.07 2.65 -24.41
N ARG A 214 6.26 1.80 -23.39
CA ARG A 214 7.49 1.74 -22.60
C ARG A 214 8.23 0.44 -22.90
N THR A 215 9.53 0.54 -23.15
CA THR A 215 10.42 -0.63 -23.32
C THR A 215 11.18 -0.89 -22.03
N LEU A 216 11.13 -2.13 -21.55
CA LEU A 216 11.90 -2.59 -20.40
C LEU A 216 13.30 -3.07 -20.85
N PRO A 217 14.32 -3.03 -19.98
CA PRO A 217 15.65 -3.54 -20.28
C PRO A 217 15.71 -5.09 -20.33
N PHE A 218 14.63 -5.78 -20.05
CA PHE A 218 14.44 -7.22 -20.08
C PHE A 218 13.10 -7.57 -20.72
N ALA A 219 12.94 -8.80 -21.16
CA ALA A 219 11.67 -9.29 -21.67
C ALA A 219 10.98 -10.22 -20.65
N ILE A 220 9.65 -10.24 -20.69
CA ILE A 220 8.83 -11.24 -20.00
C ILE A 220 8.31 -12.22 -21.04
N ARG A 221 8.56 -13.51 -20.84
CA ARG A 221 8.05 -14.61 -21.65
C ARG A 221 6.96 -15.34 -20.88
N CYS A 222 5.87 -15.63 -21.56
CA CYS A 222 4.82 -16.51 -21.06
C CYS A 222 5.11 -17.95 -21.51
N ASP A 223 5.65 -18.78 -20.61
CA ASP A 223 5.92 -20.19 -20.93
C ASP A 223 4.62 -21.00 -21.02
N ALA A 224 3.60 -20.69 -20.21
CA ALA A 224 2.26 -21.24 -20.25
C ALA A 224 1.29 -20.37 -19.44
N THR A 225 0.02 -20.41 -19.79
CA THR A 225 -1.06 -19.74 -19.05
C THR A 225 -2.32 -20.59 -19.07
N GLY A 226 -3.19 -20.42 -18.08
CA GLY A 226 -4.42 -21.20 -18.02
C GLY A 226 -5.40 -20.67 -16.97
N GLN A 227 -6.59 -21.26 -17.00
CA GLN A 227 -7.69 -20.99 -16.09
C GLN A 227 -8.14 -22.31 -15.46
N GLU A 228 -8.31 -22.30 -14.15
CA GLU A 228 -9.03 -23.32 -13.41
C GLU A 228 -10.47 -22.84 -13.19
N ASN A 229 -11.44 -23.74 -13.36
CA ASN A 229 -12.85 -23.42 -13.14
C ASN A 229 -13.39 -24.18 -11.93
N TYR A 230 -14.45 -23.62 -11.32
CA TYR A 230 -15.30 -24.34 -10.39
C TYR A 230 -16.15 -25.39 -11.13
N ALA A 231 -16.83 -26.26 -10.38
CA ALA A 231 -17.69 -27.30 -10.95
C ALA A 231 -18.88 -26.73 -11.74
N ASP A 232 -19.28 -25.48 -11.49
CA ASP A 232 -20.33 -24.75 -12.21
C ASP A 232 -19.82 -24.03 -13.48
N GLY A 233 -18.51 -24.19 -13.81
CA GLY A 233 -17.89 -23.57 -14.98
C GLY A 233 -17.38 -22.15 -14.77
N THR A 234 -17.63 -21.51 -13.60
CA THR A 234 -17.13 -20.17 -13.33
C THR A 234 -15.60 -20.16 -13.09
N PRO A 235 -14.89 -19.10 -13.49
CA PRO A 235 -13.46 -18.99 -13.25
C PRO A 235 -13.12 -19.04 -11.77
N LYS A 236 -12.23 -19.95 -11.39
CA LYS A 236 -11.72 -20.09 -10.02
C LYS A 236 -10.37 -19.43 -9.87
N LYS A 237 -9.49 -19.59 -10.84
CA LYS A 237 -8.10 -19.13 -10.76
C LYS A 237 -7.52 -18.96 -12.16
N TRP A 238 -6.89 -17.83 -12.41
CA TRP A 238 -5.99 -17.64 -13.54
C TRP A 238 -4.55 -17.80 -13.07
N TRP A 239 -3.75 -18.47 -13.86
CA TRP A 239 -2.33 -18.66 -13.57
C TRP A 239 -1.49 -18.49 -14.83
N SER A 240 -0.23 -18.05 -14.65
CA SER A 240 0.72 -17.96 -15.75
C SER A 240 2.12 -18.30 -15.27
N ARG A 241 2.84 -19.10 -16.05
CA ARG A 241 4.26 -19.38 -15.84
C ARG A 241 5.06 -18.37 -16.65
N LEU A 242 5.67 -17.45 -15.93
CA LEU A 242 6.46 -16.39 -16.53
C LEU A 242 7.95 -16.67 -16.38
N ALA A 243 8.71 -16.28 -17.41
CA ALA A 243 10.16 -16.28 -17.41
C ALA A 243 10.65 -14.86 -17.70
N VAL A 244 11.58 -14.37 -16.89
CA VAL A 244 12.32 -13.15 -17.18
C VAL A 244 13.50 -13.49 -18.07
N VAL A 245 13.63 -12.81 -19.20
CA VAL A 245 14.69 -13.00 -20.18
C VAL A 245 15.55 -11.74 -20.27
N GLU A 246 16.82 -11.87 -19.97
CA GLU A 246 17.80 -10.78 -20.03
C GLU A 246 19.00 -11.28 -20.86
N ASP A 247 19.44 -10.49 -21.84
CA ASP A 247 20.51 -10.85 -22.78
C ASP A 247 20.33 -12.22 -23.44
N GLY A 248 19.07 -12.57 -23.77
CA GLY A 248 18.71 -13.85 -24.38
C GLY A 248 18.73 -15.05 -23.43
N ARG A 249 18.98 -14.85 -22.15
CA ARG A 249 19.01 -15.91 -21.13
C ARG A 249 17.85 -15.78 -20.15
N VAL A 250 17.29 -16.90 -19.74
CA VAL A 250 16.28 -16.92 -18.68
C VAL A 250 16.98 -16.76 -17.33
N VAL A 251 16.72 -15.64 -16.66
CA VAL A 251 17.32 -15.30 -15.35
C VAL A 251 16.41 -15.64 -14.17
N MET A 252 15.08 -15.70 -14.41
CA MET A 252 14.10 -16.02 -13.36
C MET A 252 12.89 -16.72 -13.98
N ARG A 253 12.26 -17.63 -13.23
CA ARG A 253 10.95 -18.19 -13.54
C ARG A 253 10.05 -18.13 -12.32
N LYS A 254 8.79 -17.80 -12.53
CA LYS A 254 7.77 -17.84 -11.48
C LYS A 254 6.41 -18.18 -12.09
N GLU A 255 5.67 -19.06 -11.43
CA GLU A 255 4.23 -19.17 -11.65
C GLU A 255 3.54 -18.11 -10.84
N ILE A 256 2.74 -17.27 -11.49
CA ILE A 256 1.96 -16.19 -10.86
C ILE A 256 0.48 -16.54 -10.88
N VAL A 257 -0.22 -16.01 -9.92
CA VAL A 257 -1.69 -16.02 -9.82
C VAL A 257 -2.17 -14.64 -9.41
N VAL A 258 -3.49 -14.44 -9.38
CA VAL A 258 -4.07 -13.21 -8.84
C VAL A 258 -3.55 -12.97 -7.42
N ASN A 259 -3.06 -11.76 -7.13
CA ASN A 259 -2.45 -11.32 -5.86
C ASN A 259 -1.08 -11.93 -5.50
N ASP A 260 -0.47 -12.73 -6.38
CA ASP A 260 0.92 -13.19 -6.21
C ASP A 260 1.77 -12.82 -7.44
N PRO A 261 2.22 -11.56 -7.55
CA PRO A 261 2.92 -11.05 -8.73
C PRO A 261 4.36 -11.55 -8.83
N LEU A 262 4.91 -11.52 -10.05
CA LEU A 262 6.35 -11.59 -10.27
C LEU A 262 6.95 -10.20 -10.01
N LEU A 263 8.02 -10.14 -9.22
CA LEU A 263 8.81 -8.92 -8.96
C LEU A 263 10.21 -9.10 -9.52
N TYR A 264 10.63 -8.18 -10.40
CA TYR A 264 11.99 -8.13 -10.94
C TYR A 264 12.42 -6.68 -11.19
N HIS A 265 13.60 -6.30 -10.71
CA HIS A 265 14.18 -4.94 -10.79
C HIS A 265 13.19 -3.83 -10.39
N GLY A 266 12.37 -4.08 -9.35
CA GLY A 266 11.39 -3.12 -8.85
C GLY A 266 10.12 -3.00 -9.70
N VAL A 267 10.00 -3.79 -10.77
CA VAL A 267 8.81 -3.90 -11.60
C VAL A 267 7.99 -5.12 -11.17
N ARG A 268 6.69 -4.92 -10.97
CA ARG A 268 5.74 -5.97 -10.60
C ARG A 268 4.84 -6.31 -11.77
N PHE A 269 4.63 -7.60 -11.99
CA PHE A 269 3.75 -8.16 -13.03
C PHE A 269 2.63 -8.93 -12.34
N TYR A 270 1.42 -8.39 -12.40
CA TYR A 270 0.22 -8.98 -11.81
C TYR A 270 -0.60 -9.69 -12.87
N GLN A 271 -1.10 -10.91 -12.56
CA GLN A 271 -2.11 -11.57 -13.37
C GLN A 271 -3.39 -10.73 -13.35
N SER A 272 -3.79 -10.20 -14.52
CA SER A 272 -4.95 -9.31 -14.67
C SER A 272 -6.06 -9.91 -15.49
N SER A 273 -5.71 -10.54 -16.63
CA SER A 273 -6.69 -11.17 -17.51
C SER A 273 -6.14 -12.42 -18.17
N PHE A 274 -7.04 -13.19 -18.73
CA PHE A 274 -6.79 -14.42 -19.49
C PHE A 274 -7.79 -14.51 -20.63
N GLY A 275 -7.38 -15.00 -21.79
CA GLY A 275 -8.27 -15.15 -22.94
C GLY A 275 -7.57 -15.75 -24.16
N ASP A 276 -8.29 -15.77 -25.26
CA ASP A 276 -7.80 -16.27 -26.55
C ASP A 276 -7.05 -15.15 -27.29
N SER A 277 -5.86 -15.48 -27.81
CA SER A 277 -5.01 -14.52 -28.52
C SER A 277 -5.44 -14.23 -29.97
N GLY A 278 -6.49 -14.87 -30.45
CA GLY A 278 -6.85 -14.85 -31.85
C GLY A 278 -5.95 -15.73 -32.77
N LYS A 279 -4.91 -16.35 -32.20
CA LYS A 279 -4.02 -17.28 -32.90
C LYS A 279 -4.45 -18.72 -32.62
N VAL A 280 -4.39 -19.57 -33.66
CA VAL A 280 -4.68 -21.00 -33.54
C VAL A 280 -3.40 -21.73 -33.13
N ASP A 281 -3.50 -22.59 -32.13
CA ASP A 281 -2.46 -23.58 -31.83
C ASP A 281 -2.62 -24.80 -32.73
N LYS A 282 -3.79 -25.44 -32.69
CA LYS A 282 -4.10 -26.64 -33.50
C LYS A 282 -5.57 -26.66 -33.90
N ILE A 283 -5.83 -27.24 -35.05
CA ILE A 283 -7.20 -27.57 -35.50
C ILE A 283 -7.30 -29.07 -35.70
N MET A 284 -8.36 -29.66 -35.16
CA MET A 284 -8.71 -31.05 -35.39
C MET A 284 -9.57 -31.14 -36.63
N PHE A 285 -9.13 -31.93 -37.60
CA PHE A 285 -9.87 -32.17 -38.84
C PHE A 285 -10.24 -33.64 -38.99
N THR A 286 -11.46 -33.88 -39.44
CA THR A 286 -11.83 -35.14 -40.09
C THR A 286 -11.52 -35.02 -41.56
N VAL A 287 -10.68 -35.92 -42.08
CA VAL A 287 -10.23 -35.93 -43.47
C VAL A 287 -10.71 -37.20 -44.12
N SER A 288 -11.41 -37.08 -45.26
CA SER A 288 -11.91 -38.20 -46.07
C SER A 288 -11.52 -38.00 -47.54
N PRO A 289 -11.22 -39.07 -48.29
CA PRO A 289 -10.97 -38.97 -49.73
C PRO A 289 -12.19 -38.42 -50.48
N THR A 290 -11.96 -37.60 -51.52
CA THR A 290 -13.02 -37.02 -52.33
C THR A 290 -13.58 -38.03 -53.27
N ASN A 291 -12.74 -38.96 -53.83
CA ASN A 291 -13.11 -39.97 -54.81
C ASN A 291 -12.62 -41.36 -54.36
N GLY A 292 -13.52 -42.36 -54.34
CA GLY A 292 -13.21 -43.73 -54.03
C GLY A 292 -13.35 -44.18 -52.59
N PRO A 293 -13.27 -45.50 -52.34
CA PRO A 293 -13.28 -46.01 -50.96
C PRO A 293 -11.92 -45.70 -50.27
N GLY A 294 -11.94 -44.96 -49.24
CA GLY A 294 -10.79 -44.65 -48.43
C GLY A 294 -11.17 -44.43 -46.98
N GLU A 295 -10.23 -44.59 -46.07
CA GLU A 295 -10.43 -44.48 -44.64
C GLU A 295 -10.53 -43.02 -44.23
N THR A 296 -11.54 -42.69 -43.45
CA THR A 296 -11.66 -41.37 -42.83
C THR A 296 -10.67 -41.31 -41.66
N LYS A 297 -9.87 -40.25 -41.59
CA LYS A 297 -8.83 -40.05 -40.55
C LYS A 297 -9.08 -38.79 -39.80
N GLU A 298 -8.84 -38.83 -38.52
CA GLU A 298 -8.72 -37.62 -37.69
C GLU A 298 -7.25 -37.17 -37.63
N ILE A 299 -7.02 -35.89 -37.93
CA ILE A 299 -5.69 -35.28 -37.86
C ILE A 299 -5.74 -34.01 -37.00
N ALA A 300 -4.67 -33.78 -36.27
CA ALA A 300 -4.42 -32.49 -35.58
C ALA A 300 -3.36 -31.74 -36.41
N LEU A 301 -3.67 -30.53 -36.84
CA LEU A 301 -2.77 -29.71 -37.65
C LEU A 301 -2.46 -28.41 -36.94
N ALA A 302 -1.19 -28.18 -36.61
CA ALA A 302 -0.73 -26.93 -36.01
C ALA A 302 -0.51 -25.83 -37.06
N SER A 303 -0.59 -24.57 -36.69
CA SER A 303 -0.52 -23.43 -37.63
C SER A 303 0.76 -23.38 -38.47
N ASN A 304 1.87 -23.94 -37.97
CA ASN A 304 3.17 -23.91 -38.67
C ASN A 304 3.62 -25.31 -39.15
N GLU A 305 2.72 -26.27 -39.20
CA GLU A 305 3.02 -27.65 -39.49
C GLU A 305 2.54 -28.00 -40.90
N THR A 306 3.33 -28.84 -41.60
CA THR A 306 2.93 -29.51 -42.85
C THR A 306 2.83 -30.99 -42.57
N LEU A 307 1.61 -31.53 -42.64
CA LEU A 307 1.33 -32.93 -42.31
C LEU A 307 1.14 -33.75 -43.61
N PRO A 308 1.79 -34.91 -43.74
CA PRO A 308 1.52 -35.84 -44.85
C PRO A 308 0.19 -36.55 -44.60
N LEU A 309 -0.72 -36.52 -45.60
CA LEU A 309 -1.98 -37.25 -45.61
C LEU A 309 -1.79 -38.66 -46.18
N ASP A 310 -0.91 -38.76 -47.18
CA ASP A 310 -0.46 -40.01 -47.82
C ASP A 310 0.98 -39.86 -48.36
N ALA A 311 1.46 -40.83 -49.16
CA ALA A 311 2.81 -40.85 -49.74
C ALA A 311 3.10 -39.66 -50.68
N ASP A 312 2.05 -39.11 -51.32
CA ASP A 312 2.15 -38.03 -52.30
C ASP A 312 1.59 -36.67 -51.84
N THR A 313 0.67 -36.68 -50.91
CA THR A 313 -0.12 -35.49 -50.57
C THR A 313 0.25 -34.95 -49.17
N THR A 314 0.44 -33.66 -49.07
CA THR A 314 0.65 -32.92 -47.79
C THR A 314 -0.39 -31.84 -47.64
N VAL A 315 -0.70 -31.49 -46.38
CA VAL A 315 -1.60 -30.38 -46.03
C VAL A 315 -0.93 -29.45 -45.01
N ARG A 316 -1.19 -28.16 -45.15
CA ARG A 316 -0.80 -27.13 -44.15
C ARG A 316 -1.90 -26.07 -44.00
N ILE A 317 -1.96 -25.44 -42.86
CA ILE A 317 -2.76 -24.25 -42.68
C ILE A 317 -1.99 -23.07 -43.28
N ALA A 318 -2.58 -22.42 -44.29
CA ALA A 318 -2.02 -21.22 -44.89
C ALA A 318 -2.43 -19.97 -44.14
N GLU A 319 -3.68 -19.92 -43.67
CA GLU A 319 -4.24 -18.78 -42.97
C GLU A 319 -5.40 -19.24 -42.07
N PHE A 320 -5.53 -18.61 -40.92
CA PHE A 320 -6.68 -18.69 -40.04
C PHE A 320 -7.24 -17.28 -39.79
N ILE A 321 -8.54 -17.12 -40.02
CA ILE A 321 -9.25 -15.86 -39.82
C ILE A 321 -10.28 -16.08 -38.70
N PRO A 322 -10.14 -15.48 -37.53
CA PRO A 322 -11.00 -15.76 -36.36
C PRO A 322 -12.47 -15.33 -36.56
N ASP A 323 -12.70 -14.27 -37.32
CA ASP A 323 -14.03 -13.75 -37.62
C ASP A 323 -14.02 -13.15 -39.05
N TYR A 324 -14.41 -13.93 -40.01
CA TYR A 324 -14.25 -13.55 -41.40
C TYR A 324 -15.42 -12.73 -41.95
N VAL A 325 -15.10 -11.87 -42.90
CA VAL A 325 -16.07 -11.18 -43.75
C VAL A 325 -15.53 -11.12 -45.18
N VAL A 326 -16.41 -11.31 -46.14
CA VAL A 326 -16.07 -11.20 -47.56
C VAL A 326 -16.45 -9.81 -48.08
N ARG A 327 -15.48 -9.06 -48.61
CA ARG A 327 -15.71 -7.77 -49.28
C ARG A 327 -14.90 -7.74 -50.56
N ASP A 328 -15.50 -7.30 -51.66
CA ASP A 328 -14.85 -7.15 -52.97
C ASP A 328 -14.13 -8.41 -53.45
N GLY A 329 -14.67 -9.61 -53.14
CA GLY A 329 -14.08 -10.90 -53.49
C GLY A 329 -12.82 -11.26 -52.68
N GLN A 330 -12.53 -10.55 -51.58
CA GLN A 330 -11.45 -10.89 -50.67
C GLN A 330 -11.97 -11.18 -49.26
N VAL A 331 -11.27 -12.01 -48.53
CA VAL A 331 -11.59 -12.38 -47.15
C VAL A 331 -10.77 -11.53 -46.19
N TYR A 332 -11.43 -10.93 -45.23
CA TYR A 332 -10.81 -10.08 -44.21
C TYR A 332 -11.24 -10.52 -42.82
N ALA A 333 -10.41 -10.27 -41.82
CA ALA A 333 -10.78 -10.38 -40.43
C ALA A 333 -11.62 -9.14 -39.98
N ARG A 334 -12.85 -9.39 -39.48
CA ARG A 334 -13.71 -8.37 -38.90
C ARG A 334 -13.30 -8.05 -37.46
N SER A 335 -12.87 -9.04 -36.71
CA SER A 335 -12.36 -8.90 -35.35
C SER A 335 -11.25 -9.93 -35.07
N ALA A 336 -10.48 -9.69 -34.01
CA ALA A 336 -9.50 -10.66 -33.51
C ALA A 336 -10.13 -11.72 -32.59
N GLN A 337 -11.40 -11.56 -32.21
CA GLN A 337 -12.14 -12.55 -31.42
C GLN A 337 -12.72 -13.62 -32.35
N VAL A 338 -12.82 -14.86 -31.84
CA VAL A 338 -13.43 -15.96 -32.58
C VAL A 338 -14.95 -15.73 -32.64
N GLY A 339 -15.45 -15.48 -33.85
CA GLY A 339 -16.87 -15.34 -34.14
C GLY A 339 -17.26 -16.32 -35.22
N ASP A 340 -17.14 -15.93 -36.50
CA ASP A 340 -17.31 -16.81 -37.67
C ASP A 340 -15.91 -17.16 -38.20
N PRO A 341 -15.28 -18.28 -37.77
CA PRO A 341 -13.92 -18.60 -38.17
C PRO A 341 -13.83 -19.16 -39.55
N ALA A 342 -12.76 -18.79 -40.29
CA ALA A 342 -12.41 -19.39 -41.55
C ALA A 342 -10.98 -19.91 -41.55
N VAL A 343 -10.78 -21.09 -42.15
CA VAL A 343 -9.47 -21.72 -42.29
C VAL A 343 -9.15 -21.89 -43.77
N HIS A 344 -7.99 -21.40 -44.16
CA HIS A 344 -7.42 -21.64 -45.47
C HIS A 344 -6.37 -22.74 -45.41
N LEU A 345 -6.64 -23.86 -46.04
CA LEU A 345 -5.73 -24.98 -46.19
C LEU A 345 -5.09 -25.00 -47.58
N VAL A 346 -3.83 -25.35 -47.64
CA VAL A 346 -3.13 -25.65 -48.89
C VAL A 346 -2.81 -27.14 -48.89
N VAL A 347 -3.38 -27.85 -49.90
CA VAL A 347 -3.16 -29.29 -50.13
C VAL A 347 -2.22 -29.42 -51.32
N GLU A 348 -1.02 -29.93 -51.12
CA GLU A 348 0.01 -30.04 -52.16
C GLU A 348 0.28 -31.50 -52.54
N SER A 349 0.35 -31.80 -53.85
CA SER A 349 0.82 -33.08 -54.35
C SER A 349 2.29 -33.00 -54.73
N LYS A 350 3.11 -33.88 -54.14
CA LYS A 350 4.54 -33.99 -54.44
C LYS A 350 4.86 -34.33 -55.87
N LYS A 351 3.95 -35.15 -56.55
CA LYS A 351 4.14 -35.55 -57.90
C LYS A 351 3.82 -34.48 -58.94
N SER A 352 2.78 -33.70 -58.70
CA SER A 352 2.32 -32.69 -59.67
C SER A 352 2.93 -31.30 -59.37
N GLY A 353 3.46 -31.05 -58.15
CA GLY A 353 3.93 -29.75 -57.71
C GLY A 353 2.83 -28.69 -57.62
N LYS A 354 1.54 -29.13 -57.74
CA LYS A 354 0.39 -28.21 -57.71
C LYS A 354 -0.26 -28.23 -56.33
N GLY A 355 -0.50 -27.06 -55.80
CA GLY A 355 -1.27 -26.82 -54.57
C GLY A 355 -2.73 -26.50 -54.88
N VAL A 356 -3.65 -27.03 -54.10
CA VAL A 356 -5.08 -26.71 -54.13
C VAL A 356 -5.43 -25.99 -52.84
N ASN A 357 -6.11 -24.84 -52.98
CA ASN A 357 -6.59 -24.04 -51.86
C ASN A 357 -7.96 -24.55 -51.44
N VAL A 358 -8.13 -24.80 -50.14
CA VAL A 358 -9.39 -25.27 -49.54
C VAL A 358 -9.78 -24.32 -48.43
N TRP A 359 -10.96 -23.71 -48.51
CA TRP A 359 -11.54 -22.86 -47.48
C TRP A 359 -12.59 -23.60 -46.66
N LEU A 360 -12.56 -23.41 -45.36
CA LEU A 360 -13.52 -23.95 -44.39
C LEU A 360 -14.01 -22.86 -43.46
N PRO A 361 -15.34 -22.55 -43.47
CA PRO A 361 -16.37 -23.09 -44.35
C PRO A 361 -16.13 -22.71 -45.82
N PRO A 362 -16.79 -23.38 -46.77
CA PRO A 362 -16.72 -22.98 -48.16
C PRO A 362 -17.18 -21.55 -48.36
N ILE A 363 -16.29 -20.69 -48.88
CA ILE A 363 -16.54 -19.25 -49.06
C ILE A 363 -17.03 -19.04 -50.52
N PRO A 364 -18.16 -18.36 -50.73
CA PRO A 364 -18.65 -18.04 -52.07
C PRO A 364 -17.61 -17.28 -52.91
N GLY A 365 -17.33 -17.72 -54.13
CA GLY A 365 -16.30 -17.15 -55.00
C GLY A 365 -14.91 -17.78 -54.87
N PHE A 366 -14.71 -18.70 -53.93
CA PHE A 366 -13.47 -19.47 -53.73
C PHE A 366 -13.72 -20.96 -53.98
N GLU A 367 -14.21 -21.31 -55.18
CA GLU A 367 -14.71 -22.67 -55.52
C GLU A 367 -13.62 -23.73 -55.71
N GLN A 368 -12.39 -23.53 -55.27
CA GLN A 368 -11.27 -24.45 -55.46
C GLN A 368 -11.38 -25.76 -54.66
N ASN A 369 -12.30 -25.84 -53.71
CA ASN A 369 -12.53 -27.04 -52.90
C ASN A 369 -12.88 -28.29 -53.73
N ALA A 370 -13.49 -28.10 -54.92
CA ALA A 370 -13.88 -29.21 -55.79
C ALA A 370 -12.70 -29.97 -56.40
N SER A 371 -11.51 -29.39 -56.47
CA SER A 371 -10.30 -29.99 -57.04
C SER A 371 -9.44 -30.71 -55.99
N SER A 372 -9.79 -30.66 -54.75
CA SER A 372 -9.01 -31.28 -53.67
C SER A 372 -9.21 -32.77 -53.64
N PRO A 373 -8.14 -33.59 -53.53
CA PRO A 373 -8.24 -35.04 -53.40
C PRO A 373 -8.85 -35.50 -52.09
N TYR A 374 -8.94 -34.58 -51.10
CA TYR A 374 -9.49 -34.82 -49.78
C TYR A 374 -10.55 -33.77 -49.42
N LYS A 375 -11.57 -34.21 -48.68
CA LYS A 375 -12.55 -33.37 -48.02
C LYS A 375 -12.11 -33.17 -46.55
N PHE A 376 -12.22 -31.94 -46.06
CA PHE A 376 -11.87 -31.58 -44.69
C PHE A 376 -13.11 -31.08 -43.96
N GLN A 377 -13.25 -31.48 -42.71
CA GLN A 377 -14.23 -30.97 -41.78
C GLN A 377 -13.48 -30.58 -40.50
N ALA A 378 -13.56 -29.33 -40.11
CA ALA A 378 -13.02 -28.86 -38.82
C ALA A 378 -13.95 -29.27 -37.67
N ASN A 379 -13.42 -30.00 -36.70
CA ASN A 379 -14.16 -30.52 -35.55
C ASN A 379 -13.95 -29.72 -34.29
N ASP A 380 -12.69 -29.36 -33.99
CA ASP A 380 -12.29 -28.66 -32.77
C ASP A 380 -11.18 -27.67 -33.07
N LEU A 381 -11.21 -26.55 -32.39
CA LEU A 381 -10.30 -25.45 -32.57
C LEU A 381 -9.60 -25.12 -31.24
N GLN A 382 -8.32 -25.41 -31.15
CA GLN A 382 -7.50 -25.08 -30.01
C GLN A 382 -6.79 -23.74 -30.22
N MET A 383 -7.12 -22.77 -29.43
CA MET A 383 -6.56 -21.42 -29.50
C MET A 383 -5.33 -21.27 -28.61
N VAL A 384 -4.38 -20.45 -29.07
CA VAL A 384 -3.32 -19.98 -28.22
C VAL A 384 -3.91 -18.97 -27.19
N HIS A 385 -3.83 -19.29 -25.93
CA HIS A 385 -4.26 -18.36 -24.89
C HIS A 385 -3.19 -17.31 -24.62
N PHE A 386 -3.62 -16.12 -24.19
CA PHE A 386 -2.72 -15.07 -23.71
C PHE A 386 -2.91 -14.84 -22.22
N THR A 387 -1.83 -14.36 -21.58
CA THR A 387 -1.90 -13.75 -20.25
C THR A 387 -1.88 -12.25 -20.38
N GLY A 388 -2.86 -11.58 -19.77
CA GLY A 388 -2.85 -10.13 -19.60
C GLY A 388 -2.22 -9.77 -18.25
N LEU A 389 -1.17 -8.99 -18.30
CA LEU A 389 -0.40 -8.58 -17.13
C LEU A 389 -0.56 -7.08 -16.89
N GLN A 390 -1.04 -6.72 -15.72
CA GLN A 390 -0.88 -5.36 -15.22
C GLN A 390 0.52 -5.20 -14.66
N VAL A 391 1.23 -4.19 -15.12
CA VAL A 391 2.63 -3.95 -14.78
C VAL A 391 2.75 -2.65 -14.01
N SER A 392 3.44 -2.64 -12.87
CA SER A 392 3.66 -1.43 -12.09
C SER A 392 5.10 -1.30 -11.62
N HIS A 393 5.56 -0.05 -11.53
CA HIS A 393 6.80 0.35 -10.88
C HIS A 393 6.46 1.45 -9.88
N GLU A 394 6.59 1.14 -8.60
CA GLU A 394 6.19 1.99 -7.48
C GLU A 394 7.38 2.17 -6.51
N PRO A 395 8.36 3.03 -6.84
CA PRO A 395 9.59 3.16 -6.05
C PRO A 395 9.38 3.77 -4.67
N GLY A 396 8.30 4.52 -4.45
CA GLY A 396 7.94 5.12 -3.15
C GLY A 396 7.22 4.20 -2.19
N GLN A 397 6.74 3.04 -2.64
CA GLN A 397 5.89 2.13 -1.87
C GLN A 397 6.51 1.70 -0.54
N TRP A 398 7.83 1.45 -0.49
CA TRP A 398 8.51 1.09 0.75
C TRP A 398 8.43 2.20 1.81
N ALA A 399 8.53 3.48 1.39
CA ALA A 399 8.43 4.62 2.29
C ALA A 399 7.00 4.76 2.82
N VAL A 400 5.98 4.51 1.97
CA VAL A 400 4.57 4.49 2.39
C VAL A 400 4.35 3.43 3.47
N TRP A 401 4.78 2.18 3.25
CA TRP A 401 4.61 1.10 4.23
C TRP A 401 5.38 1.35 5.53
N ALA A 402 6.62 1.81 5.44
CA ALA A 402 7.40 2.20 6.62
C ALA A 402 6.70 3.33 7.41
N GLY A 403 6.15 4.32 6.69
CA GLY A 403 5.36 5.39 7.29
C GLY A 403 4.08 4.88 7.95
N VAL A 404 3.35 3.95 7.34
CA VAL A 404 2.13 3.35 7.92
C VAL A 404 2.45 2.59 9.22
N VAL A 405 3.51 1.78 9.23
CA VAL A 405 3.93 1.07 10.45
C VAL A 405 4.33 2.06 11.55
N LEU A 406 5.13 3.08 11.21
CA LEU A 406 5.54 4.11 12.15
C LEU A 406 4.35 4.92 12.68
N MET A 407 3.34 5.18 11.82
CA MET A 407 2.08 5.82 12.19
C MET A 407 1.33 5.01 13.23
N ALA A 408 1.16 3.71 12.99
CA ALA A 408 0.47 2.81 13.91
C ALA A 408 1.17 2.79 15.29
N LEU A 409 2.50 2.70 15.31
CA LEU A 409 3.30 2.77 16.54
C LEU A 409 3.17 4.13 17.23
N GLY A 410 3.25 5.24 16.48
CA GLY A 410 3.09 6.59 17.00
C GLY A 410 1.71 6.81 17.62
N LEU A 411 0.65 6.38 16.94
CA LEU A 411 -0.72 6.46 17.45
C LEU A 411 -0.92 5.58 18.70
N ALA A 412 -0.34 4.38 18.73
CA ALA A 412 -0.37 3.54 19.92
C ALA A 412 0.25 4.26 21.12
N VAL A 413 1.41 4.91 20.95
CA VAL A 413 2.03 5.74 22.00
C VAL A 413 1.13 6.93 22.37
N VAL A 414 0.55 7.61 21.36
CA VAL A 414 -0.35 8.75 21.62
C VAL A 414 -1.58 8.32 22.43
N PHE A 415 -2.21 7.19 22.10
CA PHE A 415 -3.49 6.82 22.74
C PHE A 415 -3.30 6.07 24.06
N TYR A 416 -2.33 5.16 24.15
CA TYR A 416 -2.20 4.26 25.30
C TYR A 416 -1.22 4.75 26.36
N LEU A 417 -0.20 5.54 26.01
CA LEU A 417 0.77 6.02 26.98
C LEU A 417 0.41 7.42 27.46
N VAL A 418 0.00 7.54 28.73
CA VAL A 418 -0.24 8.82 29.42
C VAL A 418 1.01 9.21 30.21
N HIS A 419 1.62 10.36 29.90
CA HIS A 419 2.69 10.92 30.71
C HIS A 419 2.11 11.47 32.02
N MET A 420 2.53 10.90 33.15
CA MET A 420 2.13 11.30 34.47
C MET A 420 3.36 11.69 35.28
N ARG A 421 3.23 12.74 36.04
CA ARG A 421 4.26 13.25 36.96
C ARG A 421 3.66 13.53 38.32
N PHE A 422 4.40 13.20 39.38
CA PHE A 422 4.04 13.40 40.76
C PHE A 422 5.22 13.98 41.50
N TRP A 423 4.90 14.77 42.48
CA TRP A 423 5.85 15.40 43.40
C TRP A 423 5.38 15.18 44.81
N ALA A 424 6.31 14.88 45.72
CA ALA A 424 6.08 14.86 47.16
C ALA A 424 7.14 15.72 47.84
N VAL A 425 6.71 16.69 48.65
CA VAL A 425 7.58 17.69 49.29
C VAL A 425 7.16 17.85 50.75
N PRO A 426 8.05 17.59 51.71
CA PRO A 426 7.80 17.96 53.09
C PRO A 426 7.71 19.48 53.26
N VAL A 427 6.64 19.97 53.87
CA VAL A 427 6.40 21.39 54.08
C VAL A 427 5.69 21.62 55.43
N ARG A 428 5.74 22.84 55.94
CA ARG A 428 4.90 23.24 57.10
C ARG A 428 3.60 23.85 56.60
N ASP A 429 2.49 23.40 57.16
CA ASP A 429 1.16 23.96 56.89
C ASP A 429 0.99 25.35 57.53
N ALA A 430 -0.18 25.97 57.31
CA ALA A 430 -0.51 27.28 57.92
C ALA A 430 -0.54 27.25 59.44
N GLN A 431 -0.64 26.10 60.07
CA GLN A 431 -0.63 25.87 61.52
C GLN A 431 0.78 25.47 62.04
N GLY A 432 1.81 25.46 61.17
CA GLY A 432 3.18 25.10 61.50
C GLY A 432 3.43 23.58 61.62
N ARG A 433 2.46 22.72 61.34
CA ARG A 433 2.57 21.24 61.37
C ARG A 433 3.34 20.75 60.14
N LEU A 434 4.15 19.73 60.34
CA LEU A 434 4.88 19.10 59.23
C LEU A 434 3.94 18.18 58.43
N VAL A 435 3.82 18.49 57.13
CA VAL A 435 2.97 17.72 56.19
C VAL A 435 3.75 17.40 54.94
N LEU A 436 3.43 16.26 54.34
CA LEU A 436 3.88 15.91 52.98
C LEU A 436 2.89 16.52 52.00
N TRP A 437 3.30 17.56 51.28
CA TRP A 437 2.55 18.05 50.14
C TRP A 437 2.76 17.11 48.98
N VAL A 438 1.67 16.65 48.36
CA VAL A 438 1.68 15.77 47.20
C VAL A 438 0.92 16.45 46.08
N GLY A 439 1.51 16.51 44.89
CA GLY A 439 0.84 17.07 43.72
C GLY A 439 1.14 16.23 42.46
N GLY A 440 0.26 16.29 41.50
CA GLY A 440 0.45 15.54 40.27
C GLY A 440 -0.15 16.19 39.03
N THR A 441 0.31 15.78 37.87
CA THR A 441 -0.25 16.22 36.58
C THR A 441 -0.12 15.12 35.52
N ALA A 442 -1.04 15.15 34.56
CA ALA A 442 -0.96 14.31 33.38
C ALA A 442 -1.19 15.14 32.11
N ASN A 443 -0.59 14.71 30.99
CA ASN A 443 -0.74 15.41 29.72
C ASN A 443 -2.10 15.17 29.04
N LYS A 444 -2.87 14.17 29.48
CA LYS A 444 -4.20 13.80 28.94
C LYS A 444 -4.97 12.91 29.90
N ASN A 445 -6.25 12.64 29.62
CA ASN A 445 -7.15 11.77 30.41
C ASN A 445 -7.23 12.20 31.90
N LYS A 446 -7.60 13.47 32.13
CA LYS A 446 -7.65 14.08 33.46
C LYS A 446 -8.46 13.28 34.47
N ASP A 447 -9.65 12.80 34.09
CA ASP A 447 -10.55 12.04 34.97
C ASP A 447 -9.90 10.74 35.49
N VAL A 448 -9.24 10.00 34.59
CA VAL A 448 -8.52 8.76 34.95
C VAL A 448 -7.31 9.11 35.82
N PHE A 449 -6.65 10.24 35.53
CA PHE A 449 -5.53 10.71 36.32
C PHE A 449 -5.96 11.09 37.74
N GLU A 450 -7.08 11.80 37.93
CA GLU A 450 -7.61 12.14 39.23
C GLU A 450 -7.95 10.92 40.10
N GLN A 451 -8.50 9.87 39.48
CA GLN A 451 -8.74 8.60 40.19
C GLN A 451 -7.43 7.97 40.66
N ARG A 452 -6.41 7.94 39.77
CA ARG A 452 -5.08 7.44 40.14
C ARG A 452 -4.40 8.27 41.20
N PHE A 453 -4.58 9.61 41.13
CA PHE A 453 -4.04 10.52 42.14
C PHE A 453 -4.67 10.24 43.50
N ARG A 454 -6.00 10.11 43.60
CA ARG A 454 -6.70 9.76 44.84
C ARG A 454 -6.19 8.48 45.44
N LYS A 455 -6.08 7.44 44.63
CA LYS A 455 -5.54 6.14 45.09
C LYS A 455 -4.12 6.25 45.58
N LEU A 456 -3.27 7.00 44.88
CA LEU A 456 -1.88 7.22 45.30
C LEU A 456 -1.81 7.95 46.65
N VAL A 457 -2.69 8.93 46.90
CA VAL A 457 -2.80 9.64 48.19
C VAL A 457 -3.22 8.70 49.31
N GLU A 458 -4.25 7.85 49.09
CA GLU A 458 -4.68 6.82 50.05
C GLU A 458 -3.57 5.81 50.38
N ASP A 459 -2.82 5.37 49.37
CA ASP A 459 -1.68 4.49 49.55
C ASP A 459 -0.57 5.16 50.36
N LEU A 460 -0.31 6.48 50.12
CA LEU A 460 0.64 7.28 50.87
C LEU A 460 0.22 7.45 52.37
N GLU A 461 -1.03 7.77 52.63
CA GLU A 461 -1.54 7.87 53.99
C GLU A 461 -1.39 6.56 54.78
N THR A 462 -1.62 5.44 54.10
CA THR A 462 -1.45 4.12 54.69
C THR A 462 0.03 3.80 55.00
N GLU A 463 0.91 4.08 54.05
CA GLU A 463 2.35 3.86 54.17
C GLU A 463 2.99 4.71 55.27
N VAL A 464 2.62 6.01 55.35
CA VAL A 464 3.08 6.91 56.44
C VAL A 464 2.66 6.39 57.81
N LYS A 465 1.43 5.87 57.95
CA LYS A 465 0.96 5.28 59.22
C LYS A 465 1.75 4.00 59.61
N VAL A 466 2.17 3.21 58.65
CA VAL A 466 3.00 2.01 58.87
C VAL A 466 4.40 2.39 59.32
N HIS A 467 5.04 3.35 58.62
CA HIS A 467 6.39 3.84 58.99
C HIS A 467 6.41 4.52 60.35
N SER A 468 5.38 5.32 60.71
CA SER A 468 5.28 5.94 62.01
C SER A 468 5.19 4.93 63.17
N LYS A 469 4.45 3.81 62.97
CA LYS A 469 4.38 2.75 63.98
C LYS A 469 5.69 1.95 64.10
N SER A 470 6.40 1.76 62.96
CA SER A 470 7.70 1.08 62.94
C SER A 470 8.78 1.88 63.66
N CYS A 471 8.86 3.20 63.43
CA CYS A 471 9.76 4.10 64.14
C CYS A 471 9.45 4.17 65.66
N ALA A 472 8.17 4.26 66.02
CA ALA A 472 7.76 4.24 67.43
C ALA A 472 8.13 2.95 68.14
N ARG A 473 8.03 1.77 67.45
CA ARG A 473 8.48 0.48 67.99
C ARG A 473 10.01 0.42 68.12
N ALA A 474 10.75 0.87 67.12
CA ALA A 474 12.21 0.91 67.18
C ALA A 474 12.72 1.82 68.29
N HIS A 475 12.08 2.96 68.52
CA HIS A 475 12.42 3.87 69.63
C HIS A 475 12.07 3.27 71.01
N ALA A 476 10.93 2.56 71.08
CA ALA A 476 10.54 1.86 72.31
C ALA A 476 11.52 0.71 72.66
N THR A 477 12.01 -0.01 71.63
CA THR A 477 13.01 -1.11 71.83
C THR A 477 14.38 -0.59 72.21
N LEU A 478 14.77 0.65 71.77
CA LEU A 478 16.00 1.32 72.20
C LEU A 478 15.94 1.89 73.63
N LEU A 479 14.74 2.17 74.14
CA LEU A 479 14.50 2.69 75.48
C LEU A 479 14.28 1.55 76.54
N THR A 480 14.01 0.34 76.06
CA THR A 480 13.81 -0.84 76.94
C THR A 480 14.98 -1.84 76.85
N GLY A 481 16.14 -1.38 76.31
CA GLY A 481 17.33 -2.22 76.20
C GLY A 481 17.85 -2.62 77.61
N ASP A 482 17.53 -3.85 77.97
CA ASP A 482 18.28 -4.73 78.85
C ASP A 482 19.06 -5.72 77.98
#